data_19b0ea3723e28c70e7fbe0c0a163c233
#
_entry.id   19b0ea3723e28c70e7fbe0c0a163c233
#
_cell.length_a   1.000
_cell.length_b   1.000
_cell.length_c   1.000
_cell.angle_alpha   90.00
_cell.angle_beta   90.00
_cell.angle_gamma   90.00
#
_symmetry.space_group_name_H-M   'P 1'
#
loop_
_entity.id
_entity.type
_entity.pdbx_description
1 polymer ?
#
loop_
_entity_poly.entity_id
_entity_poly.type
_entity_poly.pdbx_seq_one_letter_code
_entity_poly.pdbx_strand_id
1 'polypeptide(L)'
;MFRGTQGNGRLVFMLMPLLGSTLSCAAIDGPGGATADGSRYAGLLQLFEDWRKFERPPMLNGAPDYTAARLTRAHSELATYQARLNAIDPGGWSLEQQVDWHLVRAEINGFDFNYRVLRPWERDPGFYQSVWTFESDTPAHEGPTHHAILEWWTYSVPLSATEEKRLIDELRTIPPLLEQARTNLTGNARDLWVGGIRTIRNQRRDLDSIAESVGDDAPRGLRDALRAAQQATSDLAGWLEAEAPQKTGPSGIGEENYTWHLQNVHYVPMTWGDEVRLLKRELDRAWASLRLEEHRNRNVPPLVSIESEEEYDRRANETVTDYIRWLDEEDILPVPDYYDQALRERVGEFVPKESRNFFWTAVHFAPTTLWTHFYHYFDLATIKERPHPSQVRRGPLLYNIWDSRAEGMATGVEEMMMHAGLYDDNPHAREIAWVMLAQRAARGLGSLYAHANMMTMQEAAEFHVKWTPRGWMRRDELLAFEQHLYLRPTRLWHQLCNG
;
A
#
# COMPACT_ATOMS: atom_id res chain seq x y z
N MET A 1 9.12 38.55 -51.22
CA MET A 1 7.99 39.06 -52.06
C MET A 1 6.79 38.12 -51.82
N PHE A 2 5.90 38.52 -51.02
CA PHE A 2 4.45 38.59 -51.16
C PHE A 2 3.85 39.09 -49.86
N ARG A 3 3.19 40.21 -49.94
CA ARG A 3 2.49 40.92 -48.88
C ARG A 3 1.04 40.47 -48.79
N GLY A 4 0.48 40.60 -47.58
CA GLY A 4 -0.86 41.04 -47.26
C GLY A 4 -1.84 39.88 -47.10
N THR A 5 -2.74 39.84 -46.16
CA THR A 5 -3.60 40.92 -45.68
C THR A 5 -4.22 40.51 -44.36
N GLN A 6 -4.35 41.43 -43.42
CA GLN A 6 -5.15 41.33 -42.20
C GLN A 6 -6.64 41.27 -42.54
N GLY A 7 -7.37 40.35 -41.90
CA GLY A 7 -8.83 40.29 -41.92
C GLY A 7 -9.35 40.31 -40.49
N ASN A 8 -9.78 41.49 -40.02
CA ASN A 8 -10.52 41.70 -38.78
C ASN A 8 -11.92 41.10 -38.89
N GLY A 9 -12.19 39.98 -38.26
CA GLY A 9 -13.52 39.43 -38.05
C GLY A 9 -14.06 39.79 -36.67
N ARG A 10 -14.89 40.84 -36.58
CA ARG A 10 -15.68 41.14 -35.37
C ARG A 10 -16.77 40.08 -35.22
N LEU A 11 -16.72 39.34 -34.12
CA LEU A 11 -17.84 38.49 -33.69
C LEU A 11 -18.88 39.39 -32.99
N VAL A 12 -20.06 39.50 -33.60
CA VAL A 12 -21.25 40.16 -33.04
C VAL A 12 -21.94 39.17 -32.10
N PHE A 13 -21.96 39.49 -30.82
CA PHE A 13 -22.81 38.79 -29.86
C PHE A 13 -24.26 39.27 -30.00
N MET A 14 -25.14 38.37 -30.44
CA MET A 14 -26.57 38.58 -30.45
C MET A 14 -27.15 38.20 -29.09
N LEU A 15 -27.53 39.17 -28.27
CA LEU A 15 -28.31 38.97 -27.05
C LEU A 15 -29.76 38.61 -27.43
N MET A 16 -30.19 37.41 -27.09
CA MET A 16 -31.60 37.04 -27.06
C MET A 16 -32.15 37.24 -25.64
N PRO A 17 -33.30 37.88 -25.46
CA PRO A 17 -33.92 38.03 -24.14
C PRO A 17 -34.58 36.71 -23.71
N LEU A 18 -34.21 36.20 -22.56
CA LEU A 18 -34.89 35.10 -21.86
C LEU A 18 -36.22 35.63 -21.29
N LEU A 19 -37.34 35.19 -21.87
CA LEU A 19 -38.66 35.29 -21.27
C LEU A 19 -38.72 34.32 -20.06
N GLY A 20 -38.78 34.86 -18.87
CA GLY A 20 -38.98 34.14 -17.64
C GLY A 20 -40.37 33.50 -17.59
N SER A 21 -40.39 32.16 -17.62
CA SER A 21 -41.57 31.38 -17.23
C SER A 21 -41.29 30.84 -15.83
N THR A 22 -41.89 31.45 -14.84
CA THR A 22 -41.91 30.90 -13.46
C THR A 22 -42.85 29.69 -13.44
N LEU A 23 -42.27 28.51 -13.60
CA LEU A 23 -42.94 27.27 -13.22
C LEU A 23 -42.72 27.06 -11.71
N SER A 24 -43.78 27.30 -10.96
CA SER A 24 -43.87 26.95 -9.54
C SER A 24 -43.94 25.44 -9.46
N CYS A 25 -42.81 24.77 -9.13
CA CYS A 25 -42.83 23.40 -8.68
C CYS A 25 -43.32 23.40 -7.25
N ALA A 26 -44.54 23.00 -7.05
CA ALA A 26 -45.01 22.59 -5.73
C ALA A 26 -44.23 21.35 -5.31
N ALA A 27 -43.44 21.48 -4.28
CA ALA A 27 -42.80 20.36 -3.59
C ALA A 27 -43.93 19.51 -2.96
N ILE A 28 -44.06 18.28 -3.43
CA ILE A 28 -44.78 17.24 -2.70
C ILE A 28 -43.74 16.56 -1.80
N ASP A 29 -43.51 17.16 -0.68
CA ASP A 29 -42.79 16.48 0.44
C ASP A 29 -43.75 15.46 1.04
N GLY A 30 -43.60 14.21 0.61
CA GLY A 30 -44.17 13.06 1.31
C GLY A 30 -43.21 12.65 2.43
N PRO A 31 -43.64 12.59 3.70
CA PRO A 31 -42.74 12.29 4.84
C PRO A 31 -42.31 10.81 4.94
N GLY A 32 -42.45 10.01 3.89
CA GLY A 32 -42.14 8.58 3.90
C GLY A 32 -40.77 8.20 3.31
N GLY A 33 -40.16 9.02 2.47
CA GLY A 33 -38.91 8.65 1.76
C GLY A 33 -37.65 8.75 2.62
N ALA A 34 -37.47 9.84 3.34
CA ALA A 34 -36.27 10.10 4.13
C ALA A 34 -36.10 9.14 5.35
N THR A 35 -37.18 8.63 5.90
CA THR A 35 -37.12 7.67 7.02
C THR A 35 -36.80 6.24 6.59
N ALA A 36 -37.26 5.82 5.39
CA ALA A 36 -37.01 4.47 4.86
C ALA A 36 -35.55 4.35 4.37
N ASP A 37 -34.98 5.37 3.76
CA ASP A 37 -33.58 5.40 3.30
C ASP A 37 -32.61 5.45 4.47
N GLY A 38 -32.91 6.23 5.51
CA GLY A 38 -32.13 6.25 6.75
C GLY A 38 -32.13 4.89 7.45
N SER A 39 -33.24 4.17 7.45
CA SER A 39 -33.32 2.82 8.03
C SER A 39 -32.53 1.78 7.23
N ARG A 40 -32.51 1.87 5.88
CA ARG A 40 -31.74 0.97 5.02
C ARG A 40 -30.24 1.19 5.15
N TYR A 41 -29.80 2.44 5.21
CA TYR A 41 -28.38 2.75 5.41
C TYR A 41 -27.90 2.34 6.83
N ALA A 42 -28.70 2.54 7.86
CA ALA A 42 -28.41 2.00 9.20
C ALA A 42 -28.25 0.47 9.18
N GLY A 43 -29.06 -0.22 8.35
CA GLY A 43 -28.92 -1.66 8.11
C GLY A 43 -27.58 -2.05 7.49
N LEU A 44 -27.03 -1.24 6.57
CA LEU A 44 -25.68 -1.44 6.02
C LEU A 44 -24.60 -1.27 7.08
N LEU A 45 -24.68 -0.24 7.90
CA LEU A 45 -23.71 -0.01 8.98
C LEU A 45 -23.72 -1.15 10.01
N GLN A 46 -24.91 -1.65 10.36
CA GLN A 46 -25.02 -2.81 11.24
C GLN A 46 -24.45 -4.09 10.57
N LEU A 47 -24.70 -4.29 9.28
CA LEU A 47 -24.10 -5.40 8.54
C LEU A 47 -22.55 -5.31 8.56
N PHE A 48 -21.99 -4.13 8.36
CA PHE A 48 -20.54 -3.93 8.41
C PHE A 48 -19.97 -4.19 9.80
N GLU A 49 -20.62 -3.73 10.86
CA GLU A 49 -20.19 -4.01 12.22
C GLU A 49 -20.21 -5.52 12.54
N ASP A 50 -21.27 -6.21 12.13
CA ASP A 50 -21.39 -7.68 12.30
C ASP A 50 -20.31 -8.40 11.46
N TRP A 51 -20.05 -7.92 10.25
CA TRP A 51 -19.00 -8.42 9.36
C TRP A 51 -17.63 -8.31 9.99
N ARG A 52 -17.27 -7.16 10.54
CA ARG A 52 -15.99 -6.91 11.20
C ARG A 52 -15.75 -7.80 12.42
N LYS A 53 -16.83 -8.17 13.13
CA LYS A 53 -16.75 -9.15 14.22
C LYS A 53 -16.58 -10.57 13.70
N PHE A 54 -17.29 -10.92 12.62
CA PHE A 54 -17.27 -12.24 12.01
C PHE A 54 -15.93 -12.62 11.39
N GLU A 55 -15.34 -11.72 10.62
CA GLU A 55 -14.07 -11.98 9.91
C GLU A 55 -12.88 -12.18 10.86
N ARG A 56 -12.93 -11.57 12.04
CA ARG A 56 -11.89 -11.74 13.05
C ARG A 56 -11.85 -13.18 13.56
N PRO A 57 -10.71 -13.88 13.43
CA PRO A 57 -10.58 -15.23 13.97
C PRO A 57 -10.70 -15.20 15.50
N PRO A 58 -11.45 -16.13 16.12
CA PRO A 58 -11.44 -16.29 17.56
C PRO A 58 -10.07 -16.78 18.03
N MET A 59 -9.77 -16.60 19.31
CA MET A 59 -8.54 -17.13 19.91
C MET A 59 -8.71 -18.63 20.17
N LEU A 60 -7.69 -19.41 19.78
CA LEU A 60 -7.56 -20.84 20.05
C LEU A 60 -6.17 -21.12 20.60
N ASN A 61 -6.09 -21.69 21.81
CA ASN A 61 -4.82 -22.04 22.45
C ASN A 61 -3.81 -20.89 22.55
N GLY A 62 -4.30 -19.65 22.67
CA GLY A 62 -3.47 -18.46 22.82
C GLY A 62 -3.08 -17.76 21.51
N ALA A 63 -3.57 -18.21 20.37
CA ALA A 63 -3.37 -17.55 19.06
C ALA A 63 -4.68 -17.44 18.28
N PRO A 64 -4.75 -16.56 17.25
CA PRO A 64 -5.88 -16.53 16.32
C PRO A 64 -6.09 -17.90 15.64
N ASP A 65 -7.34 -18.33 15.53
CA ASP A 65 -7.71 -19.65 14.97
C ASP A 65 -7.75 -19.61 13.43
N TYR A 66 -6.68 -20.08 12.80
CA TYR A 66 -6.58 -20.31 11.35
C TYR A 66 -6.65 -21.81 11.00
N THR A 67 -7.24 -22.64 11.84
CA THR A 67 -7.44 -24.06 11.54
C THR A 67 -8.35 -24.24 10.31
N ALA A 68 -8.11 -25.30 9.55
CA ALA A 68 -8.94 -25.64 8.38
C ALA A 68 -10.44 -25.75 8.75
N ALA A 69 -10.76 -26.29 9.93
CA ALA A 69 -12.14 -26.39 10.42
C ALA A 69 -12.79 -25.02 10.63
N ARG A 70 -12.07 -24.06 11.23
CA ARG A 70 -12.57 -22.68 11.40
C ARG A 70 -12.76 -21.99 10.06
N LEU A 71 -11.78 -22.11 9.19
CA LEU A 71 -11.81 -21.48 7.87
C LEU A 71 -12.96 -22.02 7.00
N THR A 72 -13.16 -23.33 6.97
CA THR A 72 -14.29 -23.95 6.26
C THR A 72 -15.64 -23.46 6.79
N ARG A 73 -15.80 -23.36 8.11
CA ARG A 73 -17.02 -22.85 8.73
C ARG A 73 -17.26 -21.40 8.35
N ALA A 74 -16.22 -20.55 8.47
CA ALA A 74 -16.31 -19.14 8.08
C ALA A 74 -16.74 -18.97 6.62
N HIS A 75 -16.17 -19.76 5.71
CA HIS A 75 -16.58 -19.69 4.31
C HIS A 75 -18.02 -20.15 4.09
N SER A 76 -18.48 -21.18 4.80
CA SER A 76 -19.89 -21.60 4.69
C SER A 76 -20.88 -20.56 5.23
N GLU A 77 -20.50 -19.80 6.27
CA GLU A 77 -21.31 -18.73 6.85
C GLU A 77 -21.31 -17.44 6.00
N LEU A 78 -20.32 -17.27 5.12
CA LEU A 78 -20.18 -16.12 4.22
C LEU A 78 -21.44 -15.85 3.40
N ALA A 79 -22.12 -16.91 2.92
CA ALA A 79 -23.35 -16.79 2.14
C ALA A 79 -24.44 -15.98 2.85
N THR A 80 -24.46 -15.99 4.18
CA THR A 80 -25.40 -15.19 4.99
C THR A 80 -25.13 -13.70 4.86
N TYR A 81 -23.86 -13.30 4.90
CA TYR A 81 -23.44 -11.89 4.75
C TYR A 81 -23.66 -11.40 3.34
N GLN A 82 -23.37 -12.23 2.33
CA GLN A 82 -23.66 -11.92 0.93
C GLN A 82 -25.18 -11.72 0.71
N ALA A 83 -26.02 -12.59 1.27
CA ALA A 83 -27.46 -12.47 1.16
C ALA A 83 -27.99 -11.20 1.85
N ARG A 84 -27.49 -10.87 3.05
CA ARG A 84 -27.83 -9.63 3.76
C ARG A 84 -27.47 -8.40 2.97
N LEU A 85 -26.27 -8.34 2.36
CA LEU A 85 -25.83 -7.21 1.54
C LEU A 85 -26.69 -7.08 0.28
N ASN A 86 -26.98 -8.21 -0.41
CA ASN A 86 -27.77 -8.22 -1.63
C ASN A 86 -29.25 -7.82 -1.39
N ALA A 87 -29.75 -7.96 -0.17
CA ALA A 87 -31.06 -7.48 0.22
C ALA A 87 -31.13 -5.96 0.44
N ILE A 88 -30.00 -5.27 0.50
CA ILE A 88 -29.90 -3.82 0.66
C ILE A 88 -29.74 -3.20 -0.73
N ASP A 89 -30.79 -2.53 -1.20
CA ASP A 89 -30.73 -1.75 -2.44
C ASP A 89 -30.18 -0.33 -2.14
N PRO A 90 -29.00 0.05 -2.66
CA PRO A 90 -28.44 1.38 -2.49
C PRO A 90 -29.04 2.42 -3.46
N GLY A 91 -29.98 2.02 -4.32
CA GLY A 91 -30.65 2.92 -5.25
C GLY A 91 -31.35 4.07 -4.53
N GLY A 92 -31.12 5.29 -4.98
CA GLY A 92 -31.65 6.51 -4.36
C GLY A 92 -30.84 7.05 -3.18
N TRP A 93 -29.79 6.37 -2.72
CA TRP A 93 -28.90 6.87 -1.68
C TRP A 93 -27.98 7.98 -2.18
N SER A 94 -27.41 8.77 -1.26
CA SER A 94 -26.35 9.69 -1.60
C SER A 94 -25.13 8.93 -2.18
N LEU A 95 -24.32 9.61 -2.99
CA LEU A 95 -23.10 9.00 -3.54
C LEU A 95 -22.19 8.42 -2.45
N GLU A 96 -22.03 9.12 -1.36
CA GLU A 96 -21.23 8.67 -0.22
C GLU A 96 -21.73 7.36 0.39
N GLN A 97 -23.06 7.23 0.56
CA GLN A 97 -23.68 6.00 1.08
C GLN A 97 -23.56 4.84 0.08
N GLN A 98 -23.66 5.12 -1.22
CA GLN A 98 -23.43 4.11 -2.26
C GLN A 98 -21.96 3.63 -2.24
N VAL A 99 -20.99 4.53 -2.05
CA VAL A 99 -19.57 4.17 -1.89
C VAL A 99 -19.40 3.24 -0.68
N ASP A 100 -20.03 3.53 0.45
CA ASP A 100 -19.95 2.66 1.63
C ASP A 100 -20.52 1.25 1.35
N TRP A 101 -21.61 1.14 0.60
CA TRP A 101 -22.15 -0.14 0.18
C TRP A 101 -21.18 -0.94 -0.69
N HIS A 102 -20.52 -0.26 -1.64
CA HIS A 102 -19.50 -0.88 -2.48
C HIS A 102 -18.29 -1.34 -1.67
N LEU A 103 -17.84 -0.56 -0.69
CA LEU A 103 -16.73 -0.95 0.18
C LEU A 103 -17.06 -2.17 1.03
N VAL A 104 -18.26 -2.25 1.62
CA VAL A 104 -18.72 -3.45 2.34
C VAL A 104 -18.77 -4.66 1.40
N ARG A 105 -19.21 -4.47 0.15
CA ARG A 105 -19.18 -5.53 -0.86
C ARG A 105 -17.75 -5.97 -1.20
N ALA A 106 -16.81 -5.03 -1.31
CA ALA A 106 -15.40 -5.32 -1.55
C ALA A 106 -14.80 -6.18 -0.45
N GLU A 107 -15.08 -5.86 0.82
CA GLU A 107 -14.61 -6.63 1.97
C GLU A 107 -15.14 -8.08 1.94
N ILE A 108 -16.42 -8.26 1.69
CA ILE A 108 -17.04 -9.58 1.57
C ILE A 108 -16.47 -10.37 0.39
N ASN A 109 -16.26 -9.71 -0.75
CA ASN A 109 -15.67 -10.32 -1.95
C ASN A 109 -14.20 -10.69 -1.73
N GLY A 110 -13.43 -9.85 -1.05
CA GLY A 110 -12.03 -10.10 -0.74
C GLY A 110 -11.84 -11.30 0.18
N PHE A 111 -12.71 -11.43 1.19
CA PHE A 111 -12.71 -12.60 2.05
C PHE A 111 -13.01 -13.90 1.28
N ASP A 112 -14.02 -13.90 0.41
CA ASP A 112 -14.36 -15.03 -0.47
C ASP A 112 -13.18 -15.39 -1.38
N PHE A 113 -12.54 -14.38 -1.96
CA PHE A 113 -11.38 -14.56 -2.83
C PHE A 113 -10.20 -15.16 -2.09
N ASN A 114 -9.93 -14.68 -0.86
CA ASN A 114 -8.91 -15.24 0.01
C ASN A 114 -9.12 -16.74 0.25
N TYR A 115 -10.37 -17.13 0.49
CA TYR A 115 -10.67 -18.53 0.73
C TYR A 115 -10.56 -19.40 -0.53
N ARG A 116 -11.12 -18.96 -1.66
CA ARG A 116 -11.19 -19.76 -2.88
C ARG A 116 -9.90 -19.78 -3.68
N VAL A 117 -9.17 -18.67 -3.72
CA VAL A 117 -8.06 -18.47 -4.66
C VAL A 117 -6.72 -18.34 -3.94
N LEU A 118 -6.61 -17.39 -3.04
CA LEU A 118 -5.31 -17.04 -2.45
C LEU A 118 -4.85 -18.03 -1.41
N ARG A 119 -5.72 -18.42 -0.51
CA ARG A 119 -5.45 -19.38 0.57
C ARG A 119 -4.11 -19.09 1.27
N PRO A 120 -3.89 -17.84 1.75
CA PRO A 120 -2.56 -17.42 2.22
C PRO A 120 -2.07 -18.26 3.39
N TRP A 121 -2.95 -18.67 4.29
CA TRP A 121 -2.64 -19.53 5.42
C TRP A 121 -2.08 -20.92 5.03
N GLU A 122 -2.34 -21.35 3.79
CA GLU A 122 -1.90 -22.64 3.27
C GLU A 122 -0.71 -22.52 2.32
N ARG A 123 -0.62 -21.42 1.57
CA ARG A 123 0.32 -21.25 0.48
C ARG A 123 1.50 -20.36 0.80
N ASP A 124 1.34 -19.39 1.73
CA ASP A 124 2.33 -18.34 1.98
C ASP A 124 2.82 -18.35 3.43
N PRO A 125 4.05 -18.82 3.70
CA PRO A 125 4.61 -18.76 5.06
C PRO A 125 4.68 -17.33 5.60
N GLY A 126 4.83 -16.33 4.75
CA GLY A 126 4.83 -14.94 5.16
C GLY A 126 3.49 -14.43 5.71
N PHE A 127 2.38 -15.17 5.48
CA PHE A 127 1.10 -14.90 6.13
C PHE A 127 1.21 -14.93 7.66
N TYR A 128 2.12 -15.71 8.21
CA TYR A 128 2.32 -15.89 9.65
C TYR A 128 3.28 -14.89 10.28
N GLN A 129 3.75 -13.88 9.53
CA GLN A 129 4.46 -12.76 10.12
C GLN A 129 3.55 -12.05 11.14
N SER A 130 4.07 -11.84 12.35
CA SER A 130 3.30 -11.32 13.49
C SER A 130 4.01 -10.18 14.22
N VAL A 131 5.22 -9.81 13.81
CA VAL A 131 6.02 -8.73 14.38
C VAL A 131 6.30 -7.69 13.31
N TRP A 132 6.03 -6.44 13.64
CA TRP A 132 6.23 -5.28 12.78
C TRP A 132 6.99 -4.21 13.55
N THR A 133 8.07 -3.70 12.97
CA THR A 133 8.97 -2.75 13.64
C THR A 133 8.74 -1.29 13.22
N PHE A 134 7.98 -1.07 12.15
CA PHE A 134 7.61 0.27 11.67
C PHE A 134 6.17 0.29 11.15
N GLU A 135 5.57 1.46 11.19
CA GLU A 135 4.22 1.70 10.71
C GLU A 135 4.15 1.58 9.18
N SER A 136 3.08 0.97 8.67
CA SER A 136 2.83 0.88 7.23
C SER A 136 2.53 2.26 6.64
N ASP A 137 2.91 2.47 5.39
CA ASP A 137 2.55 3.63 4.57
C ASP A 137 1.12 3.56 4.02
N THR A 138 0.40 2.47 4.27
CA THR A 138 -1.01 2.32 3.97
C THR A 138 -1.86 2.24 5.24
N PRO A 139 -3.17 2.59 5.21
CA PRO A 139 -4.04 2.54 6.39
C PRO A 139 -4.22 1.16 7.00
N ALA A 140 -3.96 0.10 6.22
CA ALA A 140 -3.93 -1.29 6.69
C ALA A 140 -2.53 -1.86 6.49
N HIS A 141 -2.18 -2.85 7.31
CA HIS A 141 -0.95 -3.62 7.09
C HIS A 141 -0.96 -4.30 5.72
N GLU A 142 0.24 -4.64 5.26
CA GLU A 142 0.46 -5.41 4.04
C GLU A 142 -0.15 -6.80 4.09
N GLY A 143 -1.42 -6.85 3.95
CA GLY A 143 -2.21 -8.06 3.96
C GLY A 143 -3.36 -8.04 4.96
N PRO A 144 -4.46 -8.74 4.66
CA PRO A 144 -5.55 -8.91 5.59
C PRO A 144 -5.04 -9.76 6.74
N THR A 145 -4.60 -9.11 7.80
CA THR A 145 -4.07 -9.79 8.96
C THR A 145 -4.77 -9.33 10.23
N HIS A 146 -5.28 -10.30 10.97
CA HIS A 146 -5.73 -10.11 12.34
C HIS A 146 -4.65 -10.51 13.36
N HIS A 147 -3.45 -10.80 12.88
CA HIS A 147 -2.31 -11.22 13.70
C HIS A 147 -1.06 -10.35 13.49
N ALA A 148 -1.24 -9.08 13.15
CA ALA A 148 -0.25 -8.06 13.49
C ALA A 148 -0.23 -7.95 15.02
N ILE A 149 0.45 -8.91 15.65
CA ILE A 149 0.36 -9.10 17.08
C ILE A 149 1.20 -8.07 17.79
N LEU A 150 2.43 -7.84 17.28
CA LEU A 150 3.38 -6.93 17.86
C LEU A 150 3.70 -5.82 16.88
N GLU A 151 3.30 -4.60 17.24
CA GLU A 151 3.59 -3.36 16.52
C GLU A 151 4.60 -2.54 17.34
N TRP A 152 5.88 -2.78 17.11
CA TRP A 152 6.96 -2.23 17.95
C TRP A 152 7.00 -0.71 17.99
N TRP A 153 6.64 -0.02 16.91
CA TRP A 153 6.58 1.46 16.89
C TRP A 153 5.56 2.06 17.87
N THR A 154 4.65 1.23 18.43
CA THR A 154 3.66 1.67 19.44
C THR A 154 4.19 1.59 20.88
N TYR A 155 5.46 1.22 21.04
CA TYR A 155 6.12 1.10 22.33
C TYR A 155 7.14 2.21 22.55
N SER A 156 7.29 2.66 23.80
CA SER A 156 8.34 3.59 24.19
C SER A 156 9.36 2.91 25.10
N VAL A 157 10.63 3.05 24.80
CA VAL A 157 11.70 2.51 25.65
C VAL A 157 12.30 3.64 26.49
N PRO A 158 12.41 3.49 27.82
CA PRO A 158 12.08 2.32 28.65
C PRO A 158 10.57 2.05 28.75
N LEU A 159 10.19 0.77 28.76
CA LEU A 159 8.80 0.35 28.82
C LEU A 159 8.14 0.73 30.15
N SER A 160 6.91 1.23 30.11
CA SER A 160 6.04 1.30 31.27
C SER A 160 5.57 -0.11 31.71
N ALA A 161 5.13 -0.27 32.94
CA ALA A 161 4.60 -1.54 33.44
C ALA A 161 3.39 -2.07 32.62
N THR A 162 2.62 -1.16 32.04
CA THR A 162 1.47 -1.51 31.16
C THR A 162 1.97 -2.01 29.81
N GLU A 163 2.96 -1.35 29.21
CA GLU A 163 3.56 -1.77 27.95
C GLU A 163 4.31 -3.08 28.10
N GLU A 164 5.04 -3.26 29.19
CA GLU A 164 5.70 -4.54 29.50
C GLU A 164 4.71 -5.70 29.53
N LYS A 165 3.60 -5.53 30.26
CA LYS A 165 2.55 -6.55 30.31
C LYS A 165 1.96 -6.83 28.93
N ARG A 166 1.64 -5.78 28.16
CA ARG A 166 1.15 -5.90 26.80
C ARG A 166 2.13 -6.67 25.90
N LEU A 167 3.39 -6.30 25.94
CA LEU A 167 4.45 -6.96 25.15
C LEU A 167 4.58 -8.46 25.50
N ILE A 168 4.53 -8.80 26.78
CA ILE A 168 4.54 -10.20 27.22
C ILE A 168 3.32 -10.96 26.65
N ASP A 169 2.14 -10.38 26.74
CA ASP A 169 0.91 -11.01 26.27
C ASP A 169 0.92 -11.19 24.75
N GLU A 170 1.41 -10.20 23.99
CA GLU A 170 1.58 -10.27 22.54
C GLU A 170 2.63 -11.30 22.12
N LEU A 171 3.81 -11.31 22.73
CA LEU A 171 4.87 -12.31 22.45
C LEU A 171 4.41 -13.74 22.69
N ARG A 172 3.57 -13.98 23.69
CA ARG A 172 3.05 -15.32 24.01
C ARG A 172 2.11 -15.88 22.95
N THR A 173 1.56 -15.03 22.07
CA THR A 173 0.68 -15.51 20.98
C THR A 173 1.49 -16.05 19.80
N ILE A 174 2.77 -15.69 19.68
CA ILE A 174 3.63 -16.07 18.55
C ILE A 174 3.86 -17.58 18.45
N PRO A 175 4.33 -18.28 19.52
CA PRO A 175 4.59 -19.71 19.42
C PRO A 175 3.38 -20.55 18.98
N PRO A 176 2.18 -20.43 19.58
CA PRO A 176 1.01 -21.21 19.14
C PRO A 176 0.55 -20.84 17.72
N LEU A 177 0.72 -19.59 17.25
CA LEU A 177 0.42 -19.20 15.88
C LEU A 177 1.38 -19.90 14.90
N LEU A 178 2.67 -19.92 15.19
CA LEU A 178 3.66 -20.55 14.32
C LEU A 178 3.55 -22.10 14.33
N GLU A 179 3.02 -22.70 15.38
CA GLU A 179 2.67 -24.12 15.39
C GLU A 179 1.47 -24.42 14.49
N GLN A 180 0.46 -23.56 14.44
CA GLN A 180 -0.62 -23.66 13.47
C GLN A 180 -0.08 -23.55 12.04
N ALA A 181 0.92 -22.68 11.78
CA ALA A 181 1.55 -22.52 10.48
C ALA A 181 2.09 -23.84 9.94
N ARG A 182 2.79 -24.64 10.76
CA ARG A 182 3.33 -25.95 10.36
C ARG A 182 2.23 -26.92 9.91
N THR A 183 1.07 -26.85 10.55
CA THR A 183 -0.07 -27.73 10.19
C THR A 183 -0.75 -27.24 8.92
N ASN A 184 -0.87 -25.94 8.74
CA ASN A 184 -1.66 -25.36 7.67
C ASN A 184 -0.91 -25.22 6.34
N LEU A 185 0.42 -25.03 6.36
CA LEU A 185 1.24 -24.76 5.18
C LEU A 185 1.48 -26.02 4.34
N THR A 186 0.42 -26.50 3.69
CA THR A 186 0.43 -27.70 2.85
C THR A 186 0.52 -27.37 1.35
N GLY A 187 0.33 -26.09 0.97
CA GLY A 187 0.33 -25.64 -0.40
C GLY A 187 1.69 -25.80 -1.10
N ASN A 188 1.62 -25.89 -2.44
CA ASN A 188 2.80 -26.00 -3.30
C ASN A 188 2.97 -24.71 -4.12
N ALA A 189 3.51 -23.65 -3.51
CA ALA A 189 3.71 -22.34 -4.13
C ALA A 189 5.17 -21.88 -3.90
N ARG A 190 6.07 -22.24 -4.85
CA ARG A 190 7.51 -22.08 -4.73
C ARG A 190 7.95 -20.68 -4.30
N ASP A 191 7.52 -19.66 -5.03
CA ASP A 191 8.04 -18.31 -4.82
C ASP A 191 7.48 -17.67 -3.55
N LEU A 192 6.22 -17.99 -3.18
CA LEU A 192 5.66 -17.61 -1.88
C LEU A 192 6.44 -18.24 -0.71
N TRP A 193 6.90 -19.49 -0.88
CA TRP A 193 7.72 -20.13 0.15
C TRP A 193 9.09 -19.49 0.26
N VAL A 194 9.77 -19.20 -0.86
CA VAL A 194 11.07 -18.51 -0.86
C VAL A 194 10.96 -17.15 -0.17
N GLY A 195 9.96 -16.37 -0.55
CA GLY A 195 9.68 -15.07 0.07
C GLY A 195 9.28 -15.19 1.53
N GLY A 196 8.42 -16.15 1.86
CA GLY A 196 7.95 -16.40 3.21
C GLY A 196 9.06 -16.83 4.18
N ILE A 197 10.00 -17.67 3.74
CA ILE A 197 11.22 -18.01 4.55
C ILE A 197 11.98 -16.73 4.90
N ARG A 198 12.18 -15.84 3.93
CA ARG A 198 12.86 -14.57 4.18
C ARG A 198 12.09 -13.71 5.18
N THR A 199 10.76 -13.61 5.05
CA THR A 199 9.89 -12.89 5.97
C THR A 199 10.02 -13.42 7.41
N ILE A 200 9.96 -14.73 7.61
CA ILE A 200 10.10 -15.35 8.95
C ILE A 200 11.51 -15.16 9.52
N ARG A 201 12.56 -15.23 8.68
CA ARG A 201 13.92 -14.88 9.12
C ARG A 201 14.06 -13.42 9.52
N ASN A 202 13.38 -12.50 8.82
CA ASN A 202 13.36 -11.09 9.18
C ASN A 202 12.70 -10.92 10.56
N GLN A 203 11.53 -11.52 10.78
CA GLN A 203 10.86 -11.50 12.09
C GLN A 203 11.79 -11.99 13.22
N ARG A 204 12.65 -12.98 12.95
CA ARG A 204 13.63 -13.41 13.95
C ARG A 204 14.64 -12.30 14.28
N ARG A 205 15.14 -11.57 13.29
CA ARG A 205 16.02 -10.41 13.49
C ARG A 205 15.32 -9.26 14.21
N ASP A 206 14.06 -8.99 13.87
CA ASP A 206 13.26 -7.98 14.54
C ASP A 206 13.08 -8.30 16.03
N LEU A 207 12.82 -9.56 16.37
CA LEU A 207 12.76 -10.03 17.77
C LEU A 207 14.11 -9.92 18.48
N ASP A 208 15.25 -10.06 17.79
CA ASP A 208 16.57 -9.84 18.35
C ASP A 208 16.78 -8.36 18.65
N SER A 209 16.45 -7.47 17.73
CA SER A 209 16.54 -6.02 17.93
C SER A 209 15.63 -5.53 19.06
N ILE A 210 14.42 -6.09 19.18
CA ILE A 210 13.54 -5.80 20.31
C ILE A 210 14.16 -6.25 21.63
N ALA A 211 14.76 -7.45 21.67
CA ALA A 211 15.44 -7.94 22.87
C ALA A 211 16.61 -7.06 23.28
N GLU A 212 17.41 -6.58 22.31
CA GLU A 212 18.48 -5.61 22.54
C GLU A 212 17.94 -4.28 23.08
N SER A 213 16.84 -3.79 22.53
CA SER A 213 16.22 -2.51 22.93
C SER A 213 15.68 -2.53 24.35
N VAL A 214 15.09 -3.66 24.80
CA VAL A 214 14.57 -3.78 26.17
C VAL A 214 15.68 -4.09 27.19
N GLY A 215 16.83 -4.59 26.75
CA GLY A 215 18.04 -4.80 27.54
C GLY A 215 18.00 -6.03 28.48
N ASP A 216 19.16 -6.36 29.02
CA ASP A 216 19.37 -7.54 29.91
C ASP A 216 18.67 -7.41 31.25
N ASP A 217 18.42 -6.19 31.72
CA ASP A 217 17.74 -5.91 32.99
C ASP A 217 16.23 -6.07 32.91
N ALA A 218 15.68 -6.37 31.71
CA ALA A 218 14.26 -6.62 31.53
C ALA A 218 13.75 -7.72 32.47
N PRO A 219 12.51 -7.64 32.97
CA PRO A 219 11.92 -8.64 33.84
C PRO A 219 11.99 -10.05 33.27
N ARG A 220 12.16 -11.03 34.15
CA ARG A 220 12.31 -12.45 33.75
C ARG A 220 11.14 -12.89 32.81
N GLY A 221 9.89 -12.48 33.13
CA GLY A 221 8.74 -12.86 32.34
C GLY A 221 8.83 -12.38 30.91
N LEU A 222 9.32 -11.16 30.67
CA LEU A 222 9.53 -10.58 29.34
C LEU A 222 10.66 -11.31 28.59
N ARG A 223 11.80 -11.53 29.25
CA ARG A 223 12.92 -12.28 28.65
C ARG A 223 12.52 -13.71 28.25
N ASP A 224 11.70 -14.38 29.09
CA ASP A 224 11.20 -15.72 28.79
C ASP A 224 10.26 -15.74 27.60
N ALA A 225 9.36 -14.75 27.49
CA ALA A 225 8.43 -14.60 26.36
C ALA A 225 9.19 -14.28 25.05
N LEU A 226 10.18 -13.37 25.09
CA LEU A 226 11.05 -13.06 23.95
C LEU A 226 11.78 -14.32 23.46
N ARG A 227 12.45 -15.07 24.37
CA ARG A 227 13.13 -16.29 23.98
C ARG A 227 12.21 -17.34 23.37
N ALA A 228 11.01 -17.48 23.89
CA ALA A 228 10.01 -18.41 23.34
C ALA A 228 9.57 -18.00 21.91
N ALA A 229 9.31 -16.72 21.68
CA ALA A 229 8.97 -16.19 20.36
C ALA A 229 10.13 -16.33 19.37
N GLN A 230 11.35 -15.99 19.79
CA GLN A 230 12.58 -16.16 19.01
C GLN A 230 12.82 -17.62 18.61
N GLN A 231 12.68 -18.54 19.55
CA GLN A 231 12.88 -19.97 19.30
C GLN A 231 11.82 -20.51 18.32
N ALA A 232 10.55 -20.21 18.57
CA ALA A 232 9.46 -20.66 17.69
C ALA A 232 9.62 -20.12 16.25
N THR A 233 10.07 -18.86 16.11
CA THR A 233 10.35 -18.25 14.80
C THR A 233 11.52 -18.95 14.10
N SER A 234 12.61 -19.24 14.83
CA SER A 234 13.77 -19.97 14.29
C SER A 234 13.40 -21.39 13.88
N ASP A 235 12.63 -22.08 14.70
CA ASP A 235 12.17 -23.44 14.42
C ASP A 235 11.25 -23.51 13.19
N LEU A 236 10.36 -22.52 13.02
CA LEU A 236 9.55 -22.42 11.82
C LEU A 236 10.44 -22.15 10.59
N ALA A 237 11.38 -21.21 10.66
CA ALA A 237 12.27 -20.91 9.55
C ALA A 237 13.07 -22.15 9.11
N GLY A 238 13.66 -22.90 10.05
CA GLY A 238 14.37 -24.12 9.75
C GLY A 238 13.50 -25.22 9.11
N TRP A 239 12.26 -25.37 9.58
CA TRP A 239 11.32 -26.30 8.99
C TRP A 239 10.92 -25.86 7.56
N LEU A 240 10.64 -24.59 7.33
CA LEU A 240 10.32 -24.06 6.00
C LEU A 240 11.47 -24.31 5.00
N GLU A 241 12.71 -24.13 5.43
CA GLU A 241 13.91 -24.38 4.63
C GLU A 241 14.05 -25.85 4.24
N ALA A 242 13.75 -26.76 5.17
CA ALA A 242 13.79 -28.20 4.90
C ALA A 242 12.70 -28.64 3.90
N GLU A 243 11.52 -28.01 3.95
CA GLU A 243 10.39 -28.30 3.04
C GLU A 243 10.50 -27.61 1.67
N ALA A 244 11.23 -26.48 1.58
CA ALA A 244 11.31 -25.65 0.38
C ALA A 244 11.68 -26.39 -0.91
N PRO A 245 12.60 -27.39 -0.92
CA PRO A 245 12.95 -28.15 -2.14
C PRO A 245 11.77 -28.90 -2.78
N GLN A 246 10.74 -29.19 -1.99
CA GLN A 246 9.53 -29.90 -2.46
C GLN A 246 8.48 -28.93 -3.06
N LYS A 247 8.65 -27.62 -2.84
CA LYS A 247 7.71 -26.59 -3.29
C LYS A 247 8.11 -26.12 -4.69
N THR A 248 7.49 -26.70 -5.69
CA THR A 248 7.83 -26.49 -7.12
C THR A 248 6.69 -25.91 -7.95
N GLY A 249 5.51 -25.78 -7.36
CA GLY A 249 4.30 -25.33 -8.05
C GLY A 249 4.24 -23.81 -8.26
N PRO A 250 3.26 -23.36 -9.05
CA PRO A 250 3.08 -21.94 -9.37
C PRO A 250 2.63 -21.15 -8.15
N SER A 251 3.10 -19.93 -8.06
CA SER A 251 2.78 -19.01 -6.96
C SER A 251 1.74 -17.95 -7.36
N GLY A 252 1.68 -17.59 -8.63
CA GLY A 252 0.70 -16.63 -9.15
C GLY A 252 -0.74 -17.16 -9.11
N ILE A 253 -1.68 -16.27 -9.27
CA ILE A 253 -3.13 -16.56 -9.22
C ILE A 253 -3.76 -16.68 -10.60
N GLY A 254 -3.01 -16.36 -11.67
CA GLY A 254 -3.49 -16.35 -13.05
C GLY A 254 -4.21 -15.05 -13.44
N GLU A 255 -4.25 -14.76 -14.73
CA GLU A 255 -4.79 -13.52 -15.30
C GLU A 255 -6.27 -13.31 -15.00
N GLU A 256 -7.08 -14.38 -15.05
CA GLU A 256 -8.51 -14.31 -14.80
C GLU A 256 -8.83 -13.97 -13.34
N ASN A 257 -8.16 -14.61 -12.39
CA ASN A 257 -8.34 -14.33 -10.97
C ASN A 257 -7.81 -12.94 -10.61
N TYR A 258 -6.69 -12.53 -11.20
CA TYR A 258 -6.16 -11.17 -11.03
C TYR A 258 -7.20 -10.14 -11.49
N THR A 259 -7.72 -10.29 -12.72
CA THR A 259 -8.74 -9.42 -13.27
C THR A 259 -9.99 -9.37 -12.39
N TRP A 260 -10.46 -10.53 -11.93
CA TRP A 260 -11.63 -10.58 -11.05
C TRP A 260 -11.42 -9.80 -9.75
N HIS A 261 -10.26 -9.99 -9.10
CA HIS A 261 -9.92 -9.30 -7.86
C HIS A 261 -9.84 -7.79 -8.06
N LEU A 262 -9.16 -7.36 -9.12
CA LEU A 262 -9.02 -5.96 -9.50
C LEU A 262 -10.38 -5.28 -9.64
N GLN A 263 -11.33 -5.92 -10.36
CA GLN A 263 -12.64 -5.35 -10.63
C GLN A 263 -13.64 -5.48 -9.47
N ASN A 264 -13.54 -6.51 -8.63
CA ASN A 264 -14.56 -6.81 -7.62
C ASN A 264 -14.13 -6.48 -6.17
N VAL A 265 -12.85 -6.30 -5.93
CA VAL A 265 -12.30 -5.94 -4.62
C VAL A 265 -11.74 -4.52 -4.63
N HIS A 266 -10.91 -4.18 -5.64
CA HIS A 266 -10.33 -2.85 -5.76
C HIS A 266 -11.19 -1.86 -6.56
N TYR A 267 -12.19 -2.34 -7.28
CA TYR A 267 -13.07 -1.54 -8.16
C TYR A 267 -12.33 -0.78 -9.27
N VAL A 268 -11.20 -1.31 -9.71
CA VAL A 268 -10.48 -0.80 -10.87
C VAL A 268 -11.05 -1.46 -12.14
N PRO A 269 -11.63 -0.72 -13.07
CA PRO A 269 -12.33 -1.28 -14.25
C PRO A 269 -11.36 -1.68 -15.37
N MET A 270 -10.28 -2.35 -15.01
CA MET A 270 -9.24 -2.84 -15.92
C MET A 270 -9.14 -4.36 -15.84
N THR A 271 -8.57 -4.95 -16.89
CA THR A 271 -8.12 -6.34 -16.88
C THR A 271 -6.61 -6.39 -16.64
N TRP A 272 -6.08 -7.57 -16.30
CA TRP A 272 -4.64 -7.81 -16.26
C TRP A 272 -3.95 -7.35 -17.55
N GLY A 273 -4.54 -7.65 -18.72
CA GLY A 273 -4.00 -7.25 -20.01
C GLY A 273 -4.03 -5.72 -20.25
N ASP A 274 -5.01 -5.00 -19.67
CA ASP A 274 -5.06 -3.54 -19.74
C ASP A 274 -3.91 -2.92 -18.93
N GLU A 275 -3.67 -3.40 -17.72
CA GLU A 275 -2.56 -2.93 -16.89
C GLU A 275 -1.20 -3.22 -17.53
N VAL A 276 -1.01 -4.42 -18.10
CA VAL A 276 0.23 -4.72 -18.85
C VAL A 276 0.46 -3.75 -20.00
N ARG A 277 -0.58 -3.41 -20.77
CA ARG A 277 -0.46 -2.44 -21.88
C ARG A 277 -0.10 -1.05 -21.38
N LEU A 278 -0.77 -0.63 -20.30
CA LEU A 278 -0.53 0.67 -19.68
C LEU A 278 0.89 0.78 -19.15
N LEU A 279 1.33 -0.19 -18.34
CA LEU A 279 2.68 -0.17 -17.76
C LEU A 279 3.81 -0.29 -18.80
N LYS A 280 3.60 -1.01 -19.89
CA LYS A 280 4.55 -1.00 -21.02
C LYS A 280 4.69 0.39 -21.61
N ARG A 281 3.56 1.06 -21.87
CA ARG A 281 3.55 2.43 -22.37
C ARG A 281 4.26 3.39 -21.40
N GLU A 282 3.98 3.26 -20.10
CA GLU A 282 4.60 4.11 -19.08
C GLU A 282 6.11 3.85 -18.96
N LEU A 283 6.55 2.61 -19.06
CA LEU A 283 7.97 2.27 -19.07
C LEU A 283 8.68 2.91 -20.28
N ASP A 284 8.11 2.77 -21.47
CA ASP A 284 8.67 3.37 -22.69
C ASP A 284 8.68 4.91 -22.61
N ARG A 285 7.59 5.51 -22.08
CA ARG A 285 7.48 6.96 -21.87
C ARG A 285 8.53 7.46 -20.89
N ALA A 286 8.70 6.79 -19.76
CA ALA A 286 9.68 7.17 -18.75
C ALA A 286 11.11 7.13 -19.29
N TRP A 287 11.49 6.07 -20.01
CA TRP A 287 12.80 5.97 -20.65
C TRP A 287 13.03 7.04 -21.72
N ALA A 288 12.04 7.30 -22.56
CA ALA A 288 12.16 8.34 -23.61
C ALA A 288 12.26 9.73 -22.97
N SER A 289 11.46 10.03 -21.95
CA SER A 289 11.48 11.30 -21.24
C SER A 289 12.80 11.51 -20.49
N LEU A 290 13.30 10.47 -19.81
CA LEU A 290 14.62 10.50 -19.17
C LEU A 290 15.72 10.88 -20.16
N ARG A 291 15.76 10.25 -21.35
CA ARG A 291 16.76 10.56 -22.38
C ARG A 291 16.66 12.00 -22.88
N LEU A 292 15.44 12.53 -22.97
CA LEU A 292 15.23 13.93 -23.36
C LEU A 292 15.70 14.91 -22.28
N GLU A 293 15.45 14.64 -21.00
CA GLU A 293 15.92 15.47 -19.90
C GLU A 293 17.46 15.39 -19.78
N GLU A 294 18.07 14.21 -19.85
CA GLU A 294 19.53 14.05 -19.88
C GLU A 294 20.18 14.84 -21.04
N HIS A 295 19.53 14.86 -22.22
CA HIS A 295 19.99 15.66 -23.34
C HIS A 295 19.87 17.16 -23.08
N ARG A 296 18.76 17.63 -22.49
CA ARG A 296 18.55 19.04 -22.12
C ARG A 296 19.61 19.49 -21.10
N ASN A 297 19.87 18.66 -20.12
CA ASN A 297 20.76 18.96 -18.99
C ASN A 297 22.23 18.66 -19.24
N ARG A 298 22.62 18.21 -20.45
CA ARG A 298 24.02 17.80 -20.80
C ARG A 298 25.09 18.81 -20.49
N ASN A 299 24.74 20.10 -20.36
CA ASN A 299 25.66 21.20 -20.05
C ASN A 299 25.46 21.74 -18.62
N VAL A 300 24.53 21.20 -17.85
CA VAL A 300 24.28 21.53 -16.43
C VAL A 300 25.22 20.68 -15.59
N PRO A 301 25.90 21.24 -14.57
CA PRO A 301 26.72 20.43 -13.66
C PRO A 301 25.90 19.28 -13.04
N PRO A 302 26.46 18.07 -12.98
CA PRO A 302 25.73 16.92 -12.43
C PRO A 302 25.42 17.11 -10.94
N LEU A 303 24.34 16.49 -10.47
CA LEU A 303 24.05 16.41 -9.03
C LEU A 303 25.18 15.68 -8.30
N VAL A 304 25.55 16.23 -7.16
CA VAL A 304 26.50 15.61 -6.23
C VAL A 304 25.72 14.93 -5.13
N SER A 305 26.06 13.67 -4.89
CA SER A 305 25.44 12.90 -3.82
C SER A 305 25.84 13.46 -2.45
N ILE A 306 24.94 13.44 -1.50
CA ILE A 306 25.20 13.76 -0.10
C ILE A 306 26.06 12.64 0.49
N GLU A 307 27.23 12.99 1.07
CA GLU A 307 28.22 12.02 1.52
C GLU A 307 28.48 12.08 3.05
N SER A 308 27.78 12.94 3.79
CA SER A 308 27.90 13.02 5.26
C SER A 308 26.55 13.14 5.94
N GLU A 309 26.47 12.69 7.18
CA GLU A 309 25.31 12.78 8.04
C GLU A 309 24.88 14.23 8.27
N GLU A 310 25.84 15.11 8.62
CA GLU A 310 25.58 16.53 8.86
C GLU A 310 24.97 17.22 7.62
N GLU A 311 25.49 16.91 6.43
CA GLU A 311 24.94 17.48 5.19
C GLU A 311 23.56 16.90 4.88
N TYR A 312 23.34 15.60 5.17
CA TYR A 312 22.04 14.97 4.97
C TYR A 312 20.98 15.60 5.85
N ASP A 313 21.21 15.70 7.15
CA ASP A 313 20.28 16.29 8.12
C ASP A 313 19.91 17.72 7.75
N ARG A 314 20.91 18.51 7.38
CA ARG A 314 20.67 19.88 6.95
C ARG A 314 19.82 19.95 5.69
N ARG A 315 20.24 19.25 4.62
CA ARG A 315 19.55 19.30 3.32
C ARG A 315 18.18 18.67 3.34
N ALA A 316 17.99 17.56 4.03
CA ALA A 316 16.71 16.90 4.17
C ALA A 316 15.68 17.84 4.83
N ASN A 317 16.07 18.51 5.94
CA ASN A 317 15.19 19.43 6.64
C ASN A 317 14.94 20.74 5.87
N GLU A 318 15.96 21.29 5.19
CA GLU A 318 15.80 22.47 4.33
C GLU A 318 14.81 22.17 3.20
N THR A 319 14.98 21.04 2.50
CA THR A 319 14.10 20.67 1.39
C THR A 319 12.67 20.36 1.81
N VAL A 320 12.42 19.87 3.03
CA VAL A 320 11.05 19.80 3.60
C VAL A 320 10.45 21.19 3.72
N THR A 321 11.18 22.12 4.35
CA THR A 321 10.71 23.50 4.51
C THR A 321 10.40 24.15 3.17
N ASP A 322 11.28 23.99 2.18
CA ASP A 322 11.13 24.57 0.85
C ASP A 322 9.95 23.93 0.11
N TYR A 323 9.76 22.63 0.22
CA TYR A 323 8.64 21.92 -0.42
C TYR A 323 7.29 22.30 0.16
N ILE A 324 7.15 22.35 1.49
CA ILE A 324 5.91 22.78 2.15
C ILE A 324 5.57 24.21 1.79
N ARG A 325 6.57 25.12 1.82
CA ARG A 325 6.39 26.52 1.41
C ARG A 325 5.96 26.61 -0.05
N TRP A 326 6.59 25.87 -0.96
CA TRP A 326 6.26 25.88 -2.38
C TRP A 326 4.83 25.38 -2.64
N LEU A 327 4.38 24.33 -1.94
CA LEU A 327 2.99 23.85 -2.03
C LEU A 327 1.98 24.91 -1.63
N ASP A 328 2.27 25.70 -0.58
CA ASP A 328 1.41 26.77 -0.07
C ASP A 328 1.40 27.98 -1.02
N GLU A 329 2.59 28.41 -1.50
CA GLU A 329 2.73 29.55 -2.41
C GLU A 329 2.10 29.32 -3.78
N GLU A 330 2.19 28.11 -4.33
CA GLU A 330 1.63 27.75 -5.64
C GLU A 330 0.15 27.33 -5.57
N ASP A 331 -0.43 27.24 -4.37
CA ASP A 331 -1.85 26.87 -4.14
C ASP A 331 -2.29 25.60 -4.87
N ILE A 332 -1.36 24.62 -4.98
CA ILE A 332 -1.61 23.37 -5.71
C ILE A 332 -2.45 22.40 -4.88
N LEU A 333 -2.14 22.32 -3.59
CA LEU A 333 -2.82 21.47 -2.62
C LEU A 333 -3.06 22.26 -1.33
N PRO A 334 -4.18 22.03 -0.63
CA PRO A 334 -4.33 22.54 0.74
C PRO A 334 -3.19 22.01 1.64
N VAL A 335 -2.52 22.89 2.35
CA VAL A 335 -1.40 22.56 3.25
C VAL A 335 -1.83 22.78 4.72
N PRO A 336 -2.47 21.80 5.37
CA PRO A 336 -2.78 21.84 6.78
C PRO A 336 -1.50 21.87 7.64
N ASP A 337 -1.57 22.48 8.82
CA ASP A 337 -0.43 22.65 9.74
C ASP A 337 0.29 21.33 10.08
N TYR A 338 -0.41 20.21 10.08
CA TYR A 338 0.17 18.90 10.41
C TYR A 338 0.98 18.26 9.27
N TYR A 339 0.97 18.80 8.03
CA TYR A 339 1.74 18.23 6.92
C TYR A 339 3.26 18.35 7.10
N ASP A 340 3.73 19.49 7.62
CA ASP A 340 5.16 19.69 7.90
C ASP A 340 5.70 18.61 8.85
N GLN A 341 5.01 18.37 9.97
CA GLN A 341 5.39 17.36 10.93
C GLN A 341 5.32 15.95 10.33
N ALA A 342 4.23 15.63 9.61
CA ALA A 342 4.04 14.32 8.99
C ALA A 342 5.18 13.96 8.02
N LEU A 343 5.71 14.94 7.28
CA LEU A 343 6.83 14.74 6.39
C LEU A 343 8.16 14.63 7.14
N ARG A 344 8.41 15.50 8.14
CA ARG A 344 9.67 15.48 8.91
C ARG A 344 9.90 14.18 9.66
N GLU A 345 8.85 13.54 10.15
CA GLU A 345 8.92 12.23 10.80
C GLU A 345 9.39 11.10 9.87
N ARG A 346 9.43 11.35 8.55
CA ARG A 346 9.72 10.35 7.50
C ARG A 346 11.00 10.64 6.71
N VAL A 347 11.71 11.72 6.98
CA VAL A 347 12.95 12.05 6.25
C VAL A 347 14.07 11.01 6.45
N GLY A 348 13.97 10.17 7.49
CA GLY A 348 14.95 9.14 7.81
C GLY A 348 16.31 9.70 8.20
N GLU A 349 17.34 8.86 8.11
CA GLU A 349 18.71 9.15 8.51
C GLU A 349 19.65 9.01 7.29
N PHE A 350 20.87 9.54 7.44
CA PHE A 350 21.94 9.33 6.47
C PHE A 350 22.23 7.84 6.27
N VAL A 351 22.32 7.42 5.02
CA VAL A 351 22.71 6.05 4.68
C VAL A 351 24.03 6.08 3.89
N PRO A 352 25.07 5.37 4.34
CA PRO A 352 26.32 5.23 3.61
C PRO A 352 26.09 4.68 2.20
N LYS A 353 26.87 5.14 1.22
CA LYS A 353 26.67 4.86 -0.22
C LYS A 353 26.52 3.37 -0.54
N GLU A 354 27.34 2.52 0.09
CA GLU A 354 27.34 1.07 -0.09
C GLU A 354 26.08 0.38 0.46
N SER A 355 25.37 1.03 1.38
CA SER A 355 24.16 0.51 2.04
C SER A 355 22.87 1.10 1.47
N ARG A 356 22.95 2.08 0.54
CA ARG A 356 21.78 2.72 -0.06
C ARG A 356 21.04 1.74 -0.96
N ASN A 357 19.74 1.62 -0.74
CA ASN A 357 18.84 1.03 -1.71
C ASN A 357 18.50 2.04 -2.83
N PHE A 358 17.63 1.66 -3.75
CA PHE A 358 17.21 2.49 -4.86
C PHE A 358 16.68 3.86 -4.41
N PHE A 359 15.72 3.89 -3.48
CA PHE A 359 15.10 5.13 -3.01
C PHE A 359 16.09 6.01 -2.25
N TRP A 360 16.89 5.42 -1.35
CA TRP A 360 17.92 6.16 -0.65
C TRP A 360 19.02 6.68 -1.58
N THR A 361 19.27 6.01 -2.70
CA THR A 361 20.14 6.56 -3.74
C THR A 361 19.52 7.84 -4.33
N ALA A 362 18.24 7.83 -4.69
CA ALA A 362 17.55 9.02 -5.22
C ALA A 362 17.54 10.19 -4.21
N VAL A 363 17.19 9.91 -2.95
CA VAL A 363 17.16 10.91 -1.85
C VAL A 363 18.51 11.58 -1.66
N HIS A 364 19.59 10.83 -1.69
CA HIS A 364 20.93 11.40 -1.51
C HIS A 364 21.41 12.28 -2.67
N PHE A 365 20.78 12.18 -3.83
CA PHE A 365 21.00 13.13 -4.92
C PHE A 365 20.06 14.33 -4.85
N ALA A 366 18.77 14.12 -4.61
CA ALA A 366 17.75 15.17 -4.56
C ALA A 366 16.60 14.74 -3.62
N PRO A 367 16.63 15.08 -2.34
CA PRO A 367 15.64 14.63 -1.35
C PRO A 367 14.21 14.91 -1.76
N THR A 368 13.93 16.09 -2.31
CA THR A 368 12.59 16.54 -2.73
C THR A 368 11.92 15.54 -3.69
N THR A 369 12.68 14.76 -4.47
CA THR A 369 12.10 13.79 -5.41
C THR A 369 11.37 12.64 -4.71
N LEU A 370 11.74 12.31 -3.48
CA LEU A 370 11.02 11.34 -2.66
C LEU A 370 9.97 12.02 -1.76
N TRP A 371 10.18 13.28 -1.35
CA TRP A 371 9.19 14.01 -0.56
C TRP A 371 7.86 14.18 -1.28
N THR A 372 7.86 14.28 -2.60
CA THR A 372 6.64 14.29 -3.40
C THR A 372 5.87 12.97 -3.31
N HIS A 373 6.57 11.83 -3.29
CA HIS A 373 5.97 10.52 -3.08
C HIS A 373 5.40 10.38 -1.66
N PHE A 374 5.96 11.04 -0.67
CA PHE A 374 5.47 11.01 0.70
C PHE A 374 4.11 11.69 0.90
N TYR A 375 3.43 12.04 -0.20
CA TYR A 375 2.02 12.43 -0.17
C TYR A 375 1.13 11.42 0.57
N HIS A 376 1.41 10.13 0.51
CA HIS A 376 0.65 9.13 1.27
C HIS A 376 0.76 9.34 2.80
N TYR A 377 1.85 9.91 3.32
CA TYR A 377 1.94 10.28 4.74
C TYR A 377 1.09 11.52 5.07
N PHE A 378 0.91 12.44 4.13
CA PHE A 378 -0.07 13.52 4.28
C PHE A 378 -1.50 12.95 4.33
N ASP A 379 -1.79 11.94 3.54
CA ASP A 379 -3.09 11.27 3.54
C ASP A 379 -3.33 10.52 4.87
N LEU A 380 -2.33 9.79 5.37
CA LEU A 380 -2.40 9.13 6.68
C LEU A 380 -2.59 10.13 7.82
N ALA A 381 -1.85 11.23 7.81
CA ALA A 381 -2.03 12.30 8.80
C ALA A 381 -3.45 12.90 8.71
N THR A 382 -3.96 13.09 7.49
CA THR A 382 -5.34 13.58 7.30
C THR A 382 -6.37 12.59 7.82
N ILE A 383 -6.20 11.29 7.61
CA ILE A 383 -7.08 10.25 8.16
C ILE A 383 -7.09 10.29 9.70
N LYS A 384 -5.93 10.53 10.30
CA LYS A 384 -5.77 10.62 11.75
C LYS A 384 -6.40 11.89 12.33
N GLU A 385 -6.11 13.06 11.74
CA GLU A 385 -6.57 14.36 12.25
C GLU A 385 -8.04 14.67 11.90
N ARG A 386 -8.51 14.13 10.78
CA ARG A 386 -9.88 14.33 10.27
C ARG A 386 -10.50 13.00 9.86
N PRO A 387 -10.76 12.08 10.82
CA PRO A 387 -11.32 10.78 10.51
C PRO A 387 -12.66 10.92 9.79
N HIS A 388 -12.86 10.07 8.78
CA HIS A 388 -14.08 10.12 7.98
C HIS A 388 -15.34 9.87 8.85
N PRO A 389 -16.45 10.60 8.64
CA PRO A 389 -17.68 10.43 9.44
C PRO A 389 -18.31 9.06 9.26
N SER A 390 -18.21 8.43 8.09
CA SER A 390 -18.70 7.07 7.86
C SER A 390 -17.90 6.04 8.67
N GLN A 391 -18.61 5.16 9.36
CA GLN A 391 -18.01 4.05 10.10
C GLN A 391 -17.28 3.05 9.19
N VAL A 392 -17.70 2.93 7.91
CA VAL A 392 -17.06 2.04 6.93
C VAL A 392 -15.68 2.57 6.53
N ARG A 393 -15.54 3.89 6.40
CA ARG A 393 -14.29 4.55 5.93
C ARG A 393 -13.41 5.10 7.05
N ARG A 394 -13.87 5.06 8.31
CA ARG A 394 -13.15 5.64 9.45
C ARG A 394 -11.89 4.89 9.82
N GLY A 395 -11.86 3.59 9.60
CA GLY A 395 -10.74 2.71 9.93
C GLY A 395 -10.27 1.91 8.73
N PRO A 396 -9.14 1.22 8.84
CA PRO A 396 -8.60 0.42 7.76
C PRO A 396 -9.53 -0.74 7.41
N LEU A 397 -9.67 -0.96 6.11
CA LEU A 397 -10.30 -2.15 5.55
C LEU A 397 -9.23 -3.24 5.39
N LEU A 398 -9.64 -4.51 5.23
CA LEU A 398 -8.70 -5.63 5.13
C LEU A 398 -8.43 -6.04 3.69
N TYR A 399 -9.35 -5.77 2.78
CA TYR A 399 -9.26 -6.25 1.40
C TYR A 399 -9.22 -5.10 0.40
N ASN A 400 -10.02 -4.06 0.58
CA ASN A 400 -9.84 -2.81 -0.13
C ASN A 400 -9.03 -1.86 0.76
N ILE A 401 -7.71 -1.97 0.71
CA ILE A 401 -6.79 -1.28 1.62
C ILE A 401 -6.42 0.14 1.17
N TRP A 402 -7.12 0.68 0.18
CA TRP A 402 -6.89 2.00 -0.39
C TRP A 402 -5.50 2.16 -1.05
N ASP A 403 -4.87 1.06 -1.41
CA ASP A 403 -3.55 1.05 -2.02
C ASP A 403 -3.50 1.92 -3.29
N SER A 404 -4.52 1.81 -4.17
CA SER A 404 -4.66 2.68 -5.34
C SER A 404 -4.70 4.17 -4.99
N ARG A 405 -5.33 4.53 -3.89
CA ARG A 405 -5.41 5.91 -3.43
C ARG A 405 -4.09 6.34 -2.79
N ALA A 406 -3.58 5.58 -1.84
CA ALA A 406 -2.38 5.96 -1.10
C ALA A 406 -1.16 6.01 -2.03
N GLU A 407 -0.81 4.88 -2.61
CA GLU A 407 0.38 4.73 -3.45
C GLU A 407 0.19 5.26 -4.88
N GLY A 408 -1.01 5.08 -5.46
CA GLY A 408 -1.33 5.60 -6.78
C GLY A 408 -1.27 7.12 -6.81
N MET A 409 -1.90 7.79 -5.86
CA MET A 409 -1.82 9.26 -5.73
C MET A 409 -0.39 9.72 -5.43
N ALA A 410 0.33 9.05 -4.53
CA ALA A 410 1.73 9.39 -4.24
C ALA A 410 2.61 9.33 -5.50
N THR A 411 2.41 8.31 -6.34
CA THR A 411 3.13 8.19 -7.62
C THR A 411 2.71 9.27 -8.62
N GLY A 412 1.40 9.57 -8.72
CA GLY A 412 0.87 10.62 -9.59
C GLY A 412 1.36 12.01 -9.19
N VAL A 413 1.45 12.28 -7.90
CA VAL A 413 1.95 13.55 -7.33
C VAL A 413 3.41 13.80 -7.71
N GLU A 414 4.28 12.80 -7.79
CA GLU A 414 5.66 12.98 -8.24
C GLU A 414 5.74 13.64 -9.62
N GLU A 415 4.97 13.14 -10.57
CA GLU A 415 4.93 13.69 -11.91
C GLU A 415 4.18 15.03 -11.96
N MET A 416 3.09 15.16 -11.20
CA MET A 416 2.31 16.40 -11.11
C MET A 416 3.19 17.56 -10.61
N MET A 417 3.94 17.38 -9.53
CA MET A 417 4.81 18.42 -8.98
C MET A 417 5.98 18.76 -9.92
N MET A 418 6.50 17.76 -10.63
CA MET A 418 7.51 17.99 -11.66
C MET A 418 6.97 18.89 -12.79
N HIS A 419 5.73 18.68 -13.22
CA HIS A 419 5.10 19.51 -14.26
C HIS A 419 4.63 20.87 -13.75
N ALA A 420 4.35 20.99 -12.46
CA ALA A 420 4.01 22.24 -11.81
C ALA A 420 5.22 23.17 -11.58
N GLY A 421 6.45 22.71 -11.85
CA GLY A 421 7.65 23.55 -11.78
C GLY A 421 8.51 23.36 -10.53
N LEU A 422 8.19 22.40 -9.66
CA LEU A 422 8.95 22.16 -8.41
C LEU A 422 10.47 22.01 -8.65
N TYR A 423 10.88 21.54 -9.81
CA TYR A 423 12.27 21.27 -10.14
C TYR A 423 12.88 22.25 -11.16
N ASP A 424 12.29 23.44 -11.37
CA ASP A 424 12.78 24.39 -12.37
C ASP A 424 14.18 24.91 -12.03
N ASP A 425 14.48 25.07 -10.75
CA ASP A 425 15.82 25.43 -10.26
C ASP A 425 16.78 24.24 -10.12
N ASN A 426 16.26 22.99 -10.23
CA ASN A 426 17.07 21.77 -10.17
C ASN A 426 16.68 20.79 -11.28
N PRO A 427 17.05 21.06 -12.53
CA PRO A 427 16.56 20.31 -13.68
C PRO A 427 16.99 18.83 -13.68
N HIS A 428 18.07 18.45 -12.98
CA HIS A 428 18.44 17.04 -12.81
C HIS A 428 17.48 16.25 -11.87
N ALA A 429 16.73 16.94 -11.01
CA ALA A 429 15.68 16.27 -10.21
C ALA A 429 14.55 15.73 -11.09
N ARG A 430 14.25 16.38 -12.24
CA ARG A 430 13.32 15.88 -13.26
C ARG A 430 13.77 14.52 -13.83
N GLU A 431 15.07 14.33 -14.02
CA GLU A 431 15.62 13.04 -14.46
C GLU A 431 15.37 11.96 -13.41
N ILE A 432 15.51 12.29 -12.12
CA ILE A 432 15.24 11.34 -11.02
C ILE A 432 13.78 10.94 -11.00
N ALA A 433 12.83 11.87 -11.18
CA ALA A 433 11.41 11.55 -11.28
C ALA A 433 11.13 10.52 -12.40
N TRP A 434 11.74 10.71 -13.58
CA TRP A 434 11.62 9.73 -14.67
C TRP A 434 12.32 8.39 -14.38
N VAL A 435 13.42 8.39 -13.64
CA VAL A 435 14.08 7.15 -13.18
C VAL A 435 13.16 6.39 -12.23
N MET A 436 12.50 7.10 -11.30
CA MET A 436 11.56 6.51 -10.34
C MET A 436 10.33 5.93 -11.05
N LEU A 437 9.75 6.64 -12.03
CA LEU A 437 8.63 6.14 -12.81
C LEU A 437 9.01 4.89 -13.62
N ALA A 438 10.19 4.88 -14.27
CA ALA A 438 10.68 3.70 -15.01
C ALA A 438 10.86 2.49 -14.07
N GLN A 439 11.41 2.71 -12.88
CA GLN A 439 11.57 1.67 -11.86
C GLN A 439 10.22 1.09 -11.43
N ARG A 440 9.22 1.93 -11.14
CA ARG A 440 7.88 1.48 -10.74
C ARG A 440 7.18 0.73 -11.86
N ALA A 441 7.24 1.22 -13.10
CA ALA A 441 6.65 0.54 -14.25
C ALA A 441 7.30 -0.84 -14.48
N ALA A 442 8.63 -0.95 -14.35
CA ALA A 442 9.34 -2.21 -14.46
C ALA A 442 8.95 -3.18 -13.32
N ARG A 443 8.84 -2.68 -12.08
CA ARG A 443 8.39 -3.46 -10.92
C ARG A 443 6.97 -3.99 -11.11
N GLY A 444 6.05 -3.12 -11.52
CA GLY A 444 4.65 -3.48 -11.79
C GLY A 444 4.51 -4.54 -12.89
N LEU A 445 5.24 -4.42 -13.99
CA LEU A 445 5.24 -5.43 -15.06
C LEU A 445 5.78 -6.78 -14.56
N GLY A 446 6.87 -6.77 -13.80
CA GLY A 446 7.41 -7.99 -13.19
C GLY A 446 6.39 -8.68 -12.28
N SER A 447 5.66 -7.91 -11.47
CA SER A 447 4.59 -8.39 -10.62
C SER A 447 3.43 -9.00 -11.42
N LEU A 448 2.95 -8.31 -12.46
CA LEU A 448 1.88 -8.81 -13.34
C LEU A 448 2.25 -10.14 -14.01
N TYR A 449 3.49 -10.26 -14.50
CA TYR A 449 3.97 -11.51 -15.11
C TYR A 449 4.14 -12.63 -14.07
N ALA A 450 4.56 -12.32 -12.85
CA ALA A 450 4.63 -13.29 -11.77
C ALA A 450 3.22 -13.77 -11.38
N HIS A 451 2.23 -12.88 -11.27
CA HIS A 451 0.84 -13.24 -11.03
C HIS A 451 0.22 -14.13 -12.13
N ALA A 452 0.61 -13.89 -13.38
CA ALA A 452 0.18 -14.72 -14.51
C ALA A 452 0.96 -16.06 -14.62
N ASN A 453 1.91 -16.34 -13.73
CA ASN A 453 2.84 -17.47 -13.80
C ASN A 453 3.69 -17.51 -15.08
N MET A 454 3.95 -16.34 -15.69
CA MET A 454 4.82 -16.17 -16.85
C MET A 454 6.29 -15.97 -16.46
N MET A 455 6.52 -15.52 -15.24
CA MET A 455 7.84 -15.33 -14.63
C MET A 455 7.84 -15.91 -13.21
N THR A 456 8.97 -16.46 -12.83
CA THR A 456 9.28 -16.70 -11.42
C THR A 456 9.57 -15.38 -10.71
N MET A 457 9.54 -15.37 -9.40
CA MET A 457 9.94 -14.20 -8.60
C MET A 457 11.37 -13.74 -8.96
N GLN A 458 12.30 -14.68 -9.19
CA GLN A 458 13.67 -14.34 -9.59
C GLN A 458 13.72 -13.68 -10.97
N GLU A 459 13.00 -14.20 -11.97
CA GLU A 459 12.94 -13.60 -13.31
C GLU A 459 12.29 -12.22 -13.28
N ALA A 460 11.24 -12.04 -12.46
CA ALA A 460 10.59 -10.75 -12.25
C ALA A 460 11.56 -9.74 -11.60
N ALA A 461 12.35 -10.15 -10.61
CA ALA A 461 13.38 -9.33 -10.00
C ALA A 461 14.49 -8.95 -11.00
N GLU A 462 14.95 -9.89 -11.83
CA GLU A 462 15.94 -9.63 -12.89
C GLU A 462 15.38 -8.67 -13.96
N PHE A 463 14.10 -8.80 -14.30
CA PHE A 463 13.40 -7.88 -15.20
C PHE A 463 13.38 -6.45 -14.60
N HIS A 464 13.02 -6.34 -13.34
CA HIS A 464 13.01 -5.08 -12.61
C HIS A 464 14.37 -4.39 -12.61
N VAL A 465 15.44 -5.11 -12.24
CA VAL A 465 16.82 -4.60 -12.28
C VAL A 465 17.22 -4.14 -13.67
N LYS A 466 16.93 -4.94 -14.69
CA LYS A 466 17.28 -4.65 -16.09
C LYS A 466 16.65 -3.35 -16.60
N TRP A 467 15.40 -3.09 -16.24
CA TRP A 467 14.62 -1.98 -16.77
C TRP A 467 14.63 -0.74 -15.87
N THR A 468 15.29 -0.81 -14.72
CA THR A 468 15.57 0.38 -13.89
C THR A 468 16.78 1.13 -14.43
N PRO A 469 16.65 2.44 -14.76
CA PRO A 469 17.76 3.21 -15.33
C PRO A 469 18.96 3.35 -14.40
N ARG A 470 20.11 3.74 -14.97
CA ARG A 470 21.36 4.10 -14.27
C ARG A 470 21.99 2.99 -13.44
N GLY A 471 21.46 1.77 -13.46
CA GLY A 471 21.93 0.67 -12.60
C GLY A 471 21.76 0.94 -11.10
N TRP A 472 20.82 1.79 -10.75
CA TRP A 472 20.55 2.12 -9.34
C TRP A 472 19.85 0.98 -8.59
N MET A 473 19.19 0.06 -9.30
CA MET A 473 18.64 -1.15 -8.73
C MET A 473 19.65 -2.29 -8.82
N ARG A 474 20.14 -2.76 -7.69
CA ARG A 474 21.07 -3.91 -7.63
C ARG A 474 20.27 -5.22 -7.58
N ARG A 475 20.85 -6.28 -8.12
CA ARG A 475 20.19 -7.60 -8.21
C ARG A 475 19.88 -8.22 -6.86
N ASP A 476 20.71 -7.94 -5.87
CA ASP A 476 20.62 -8.44 -4.49
C ASP A 476 19.78 -7.54 -3.58
N GLU A 477 19.29 -6.41 -4.08
CA GLU A 477 18.47 -5.50 -3.27
C GLU A 477 17.15 -6.14 -2.84
N LEU A 478 16.78 -5.86 -1.60
CA LEU A 478 15.50 -6.29 -1.03
C LEU A 478 14.33 -5.89 -1.91
N LEU A 479 14.34 -4.67 -2.42
CA LEU A 479 13.28 -4.12 -3.26
C LEU A 479 13.05 -4.92 -4.55
N ALA A 480 14.13 -5.48 -5.16
CA ALA A 480 13.99 -6.37 -6.31
C ALA A 480 13.30 -7.69 -5.95
N PHE A 481 13.44 -8.14 -4.71
CA PHE A 481 12.81 -9.35 -4.19
C PHE A 481 11.43 -9.12 -3.55
N GLU A 482 10.98 -7.90 -3.40
CA GLU A 482 9.64 -7.57 -2.94
C GLU A 482 8.53 -8.05 -3.88
N GLN A 483 8.88 -8.50 -5.08
CA GLN A 483 7.93 -9.07 -6.04
C GLN A 483 7.07 -10.19 -5.43
N HIS A 484 7.59 -10.95 -4.47
CA HIS A 484 6.80 -11.97 -3.77
C HIS A 484 5.64 -11.38 -2.94
N LEU A 485 5.77 -10.14 -2.49
CA LEU A 485 4.70 -9.44 -1.77
C LEU A 485 3.50 -9.20 -2.67
N TYR A 486 3.72 -9.04 -3.97
CA TYR A 486 2.67 -8.83 -4.95
C TYR A 486 1.90 -10.10 -5.33
N LEU A 487 2.40 -11.25 -4.96
CA LEU A 487 1.66 -12.51 -5.01
C LEU A 487 0.71 -12.68 -3.82
N ARG A 488 0.76 -11.78 -2.85
CA ARG A 488 -0.16 -11.71 -1.73
C ARG A 488 -1.41 -10.93 -2.12
N PRO A 489 -2.55 -11.21 -1.47
CA PRO A 489 -3.86 -10.68 -1.85
C PRO A 489 -3.97 -9.17 -1.89
N THR A 490 -3.16 -8.48 -1.14
CA THR A 490 -3.36 -7.09 -0.83
C THR A 490 -2.44 -6.14 -1.58
N ARG A 491 -1.46 -6.66 -2.31
CA ARG A 491 -0.57 -5.85 -3.14
C ARG A 491 -0.65 -6.28 -4.60
N LEU A 492 -1.83 -6.14 -5.19
CA LEU A 492 -1.94 -6.13 -6.64
C LEU A 492 -1.50 -4.75 -7.12
N TRP A 493 -0.40 -4.71 -7.87
CA TRP A 493 0.21 -3.47 -8.33
C TRP A 493 -0.59 -2.79 -9.44
N HIS A 494 -1.63 -2.12 -9.07
CA HIS A 494 -2.34 -1.17 -9.95
C HIS A 494 -2.02 0.29 -9.59
N GLN A 495 -1.08 0.52 -8.69
CA GLN A 495 -0.66 1.85 -8.25
C GLN A 495 -0.35 2.79 -9.41
N LEU A 496 0.42 2.31 -10.41
CA LEU A 496 0.78 3.09 -11.59
C LEU A 496 -0.35 3.25 -12.61
N CYS A 497 -1.41 2.46 -12.49
CA CYS A 497 -2.54 2.52 -13.41
C CYS A 497 -3.60 3.52 -12.96
N ASN A 498 -3.59 3.93 -11.71
CA ASN A 498 -4.60 4.76 -11.08
C ASN A 498 -4.06 6.09 -10.52
N GLY A 499 -2.75 6.34 -10.65
CA GLY A 499 -2.11 7.59 -10.27
C GLY A 499 -2.21 8.68 -11.34
#